data_6a52e3bbac120a4edfeb35c41d14030f
#
_entry.id   6a52e3bbac120a4edfeb35c41d14030f
#
_cell.length_a   1.000
_cell.length_b   1.000
_cell.length_c   1.000
_cell.angle_alpha   90.00
_cell.angle_beta   90.00
_cell.angle_gamma   90.00
#
_symmetry.space_group_name_H-M   'P 1'
#
loop_
_entity.id
_entity.type
_entity.pdbx_description
1 polymer ?
#
loop_
_entity_poly.entity_id
_entity_poly.type
_entity_poly.pdbx_seq_one_letter_code
_entity_poly.pdbx_strand_id
1 'polypeptide(L)'
;LYASVIADVVSNFTLILLTGYLANFALHFGAPETFSLIFFSLFVIAGISGDQLFRGILTALLGLFVATIGIDNFHGTQRLTFGHYNLYSGFSVLPLLMGLFAFSEILYRLILGEDSAKKILSHAPGGERLRFKEFILILPTILRSSLIGSVLGAIPGIGAAPAAFFSYGEARRRSKNKEAFGNGSLEGIAASEAANNAVCASSFIPVLALGIPGGTAAAIIMAAFMVHGISPGPILFKTQLDFVYALYLGLMFGSAVLLIIGLMGIRVLSRLVNVPSALLIPS
;
A
#
# COMPACT_ATOMS: atom_id res chain seq x y z
N LEU A 1 -16.49 -5.47 2.25
CA LEU A 1 -15.87 -6.51 3.08
C LEU A 1 -15.59 -7.80 2.30
N TYR A 2 -16.59 -8.47 1.68
CA TYR A 2 -16.34 -9.73 0.93
C TYR A 2 -15.36 -9.53 -0.23
N ALA A 3 -15.47 -8.44 -0.99
CA ALA A 3 -14.54 -8.11 -2.05
C ALA A 3 -13.11 -7.91 -1.51
N SER A 4 -12.99 -7.22 -0.39
CA SER A 4 -11.71 -6.97 0.29
C SER A 4 -11.04 -8.27 0.74
N VAL A 5 -11.80 -9.16 1.45
CA VAL A 5 -11.24 -10.42 1.96
C VAL A 5 -10.83 -11.38 0.83
N ILE A 6 -11.66 -11.51 -0.21
CA ILE A 6 -11.32 -12.37 -1.37
C ILE A 6 -10.06 -11.84 -2.06
N ALA A 7 -9.98 -10.52 -2.24
CA ALA A 7 -8.84 -9.90 -2.86
C ALA A 7 -7.55 -10.04 -2.04
N ASP A 8 -7.67 -9.92 -0.72
CA ASP A 8 -6.57 -10.14 0.21
C ASP A 8 -6.04 -11.58 0.14
N VAL A 9 -6.94 -12.56 0.12
CA VAL A 9 -6.57 -13.97 -0.07
C VAL A 9 -5.88 -14.19 -1.43
N VAL A 10 -6.44 -13.66 -2.53
CA VAL A 10 -5.82 -13.76 -3.86
C VAL A 10 -4.43 -13.13 -3.88
N SER A 11 -4.28 -11.97 -3.25
CA SER A 11 -3.00 -11.27 -3.13
C SER A 11 -1.98 -12.04 -2.29
N ASN A 12 -2.40 -12.66 -1.17
CA ASN A 12 -1.56 -13.51 -0.35
C ASN A 12 -1.05 -14.71 -1.14
N PHE A 13 -1.91 -15.38 -1.91
CA PHE A 13 -1.46 -16.45 -2.81
C PHE A 13 -0.49 -15.95 -3.87
N THR A 14 -0.75 -14.78 -4.46
CA THR A 14 0.15 -14.15 -5.43
C THR A 14 1.52 -13.86 -4.79
N LEU A 15 1.54 -13.32 -3.58
CA LEU A 15 2.76 -13.09 -2.80
C LEU A 15 3.54 -14.39 -2.59
N ILE A 16 2.89 -15.43 -2.07
CA ILE A 16 3.54 -16.72 -1.76
C ILE A 16 4.14 -17.35 -3.01
N LEU A 17 3.37 -17.34 -4.12
CA LEU A 17 3.80 -18.00 -5.36
C LEU A 17 4.92 -17.22 -6.06
N LEU A 18 4.84 -15.88 -6.12
CA LEU A 18 5.75 -15.09 -6.93
C LEU A 18 7.02 -14.67 -6.20
N THR A 19 6.95 -14.44 -4.88
CA THR A 19 8.07 -13.80 -4.18
C THR A 19 9.32 -14.68 -4.18
N GLY A 20 9.18 -15.98 -3.97
CA GLY A 20 10.31 -16.92 -3.99
C GLY A 20 11.01 -16.97 -5.36
N TYR A 21 10.25 -16.97 -6.44
CA TYR A 21 10.81 -16.94 -7.80
C TYR A 21 11.53 -15.65 -8.09
N LEU A 22 10.92 -14.51 -7.71
CA LEU A 22 11.52 -13.19 -7.91
C LEU A 22 12.75 -12.99 -7.03
N ALA A 23 12.74 -13.48 -5.79
CA ALA A 23 13.90 -13.42 -4.91
C ALA A 23 15.08 -14.24 -5.47
N ASN A 24 14.81 -15.44 -5.97
CA ASN A 24 15.85 -16.26 -6.61
C ASN A 24 16.40 -15.58 -7.87
N PHE A 25 15.55 -14.97 -8.68
CA PHE A 25 15.96 -14.19 -9.84
C PHE A 25 16.81 -12.97 -9.42
N ALA A 26 16.40 -12.26 -8.38
CA ALA A 26 17.11 -11.09 -7.85
C ALA A 26 18.50 -11.41 -7.26
N LEU A 27 18.73 -12.65 -6.83
CA LEU A 27 20.07 -13.08 -6.39
C LEU A 27 21.12 -13.08 -7.51
N HIS A 28 20.70 -13.03 -8.76
CA HIS A 28 21.59 -12.92 -9.92
C HIS A 28 21.90 -11.46 -10.27
N PHE A 29 21.27 -10.49 -9.59
CA PHE A 29 21.48 -9.07 -9.84
C PHE A 29 22.81 -8.63 -9.23
N GLY A 30 23.63 -8.00 -10.05
CA GLY A 30 24.78 -7.25 -9.61
C GLY A 30 24.45 -5.78 -9.30
N ALA A 31 25.47 -4.99 -9.06
CA ALA A 31 25.32 -3.56 -8.80
C ALA A 31 24.65 -2.78 -9.95
N PRO A 32 24.96 -3.06 -11.25
CA PRO A 32 24.32 -2.37 -12.37
C PRO A 32 22.81 -2.65 -12.47
N GLU A 33 22.40 -3.91 -12.26
CA GLU A 33 20.98 -4.32 -12.31
C GLU A 33 20.21 -3.70 -11.15
N THR A 34 20.79 -3.70 -9.96
CA THR A 34 20.20 -3.08 -8.77
C THR A 34 20.04 -1.57 -8.95
N PHE A 35 21.05 -0.90 -9.48
CA PHE A 35 20.97 0.52 -9.83
C PHE A 35 19.86 0.81 -10.84
N SER A 36 19.80 0.02 -11.91
CA SER A 36 18.77 0.16 -12.95
C SER A 36 17.36 -0.04 -12.39
N LEU A 37 17.18 -0.98 -11.47
CA LEU A 37 15.91 -1.24 -10.82
C LEU A 37 15.47 -0.08 -9.91
N ILE A 38 16.39 0.47 -9.11
CA ILE A 38 16.13 1.65 -8.27
C ILE A 38 15.77 2.84 -9.14
N PHE A 39 16.55 3.06 -10.21
CA PHE A 39 16.31 4.14 -11.15
C PHE A 39 14.94 4.01 -11.83
N PHE A 40 14.59 2.81 -12.30
CA PHE A 40 13.27 2.53 -12.84
C PHE A 40 12.15 2.81 -11.82
N SER A 41 12.34 2.41 -10.56
CA SER A 41 11.37 2.66 -9.49
C SER A 41 11.13 4.16 -9.27
N LEU A 42 12.19 4.99 -9.32
CA LEU A 42 12.07 6.44 -9.24
C LEU A 42 11.27 7.02 -10.43
N PHE A 43 11.47 6.49 -11.63
CA PHE A 43 10.69 6.89 -12.81
C PHE A 43 9.21 6.53 -12.67
N VAL A 44 8.92 5.33 -12.18
CA VAL A 44 7.53 4.91 -11.94
C VAL A 44 6.86 5.83 -10.92
N ILE A 45 7.53 6.14 -9.80
CA ILE A 45 7.02 7.04 -8.77
C ILE A 45 6.78 8.44 -9.36
N ALA A 46 7.71 8.97 -10.12
CA ALA A 46 7.54 10.26 -10.80
C ALA A 46 6.38 10.25 -11.79
N GLY A 47 6.23 9.16 -12.57
CA GLY A 47 5.15 9.00 -13.56
C GLY A 47 3.76 8.95 -12.93
N ILE A 48 3.61 8.40 -11.72
CA ILE A 48 2.33 8.35 -10.98
C ILE A 48 1.90 9.75 -10.49
N SER A 49 2.83 10.70 -10.41
CA SER A 49 2.51 12.08 -10.02
C SER A 49 1.60 12.82 -11.02
N GLY A 50 1.23 12.19 -12.13
CA GLY A 50 0.26 12.72 -13.13
C GLY A 50 0.70 14.08 -13.69
N ASP A 51 -0.22 15.04 -13.71
CA ASP A 51 0.04 16.40 -14.22
C ASP A 51 1.09 17.18 -13.41
N GLN A 52 1.57 16.62 -12.29
CA GLN A 52 2.55 17.25 -11.40
C GLN A 52 3.93 16.57 -11.47
N LEU A 53 4.32 16.07 -12.63
CA LEU A 53 5.59 15.36 -12.85
C LEU A 53 6.80 16.10 -12.25
N PHE A 54 6.88 17.41 -12.42
CA PHE A 54 7.97 18.22 -11.86
C PHE A 54 8.03 18.14 -10.32
N ARG A 55 6.89 18.15 -9.64
CA ARG A 55 6.84 17.98 -8.17
C ARG A 55 7.24 16.56 -7.76
N GLY A 56 6.83 15.55 -8.53
CA GLY A 56 7.25 14.16 -8.30
C GLY A 56 8.76 13.98 -8.39
N ILE A 57 9.40 14.57 -9.42
CA ILE A 57 10.86 14.55 -9.58
C ILE A 57 11.54 15.31 -8.44
N LEU A 58 11.07 16.49 -8.08
CA LEU A 58 11.63 17.27 -6.98
C LEU A 58 11.58 16.51 -5.65
N THR A 59 10.45 15.86 -5.32
CA THR A 59 10.33 15.07 -4.09
C THR A 59 11.23 13.84 -4.11
N ALA A 60 11.40 13.18 -5.26
CA ALA A 60 12.34 12.08 -5.40
C ALA A 60 13.79 12.52 -5.20
N LEU A 61 14.19 13.66 -5.78
CA LEU A 61 15.51 14.23 -5.58
C LEU A 61 15.76 14.67 -4.13
N LEU A 62 14.75 15.24 -3.46
CA LEU A 62 14.83 15.56 -2.03
C LEU A 62 15.00 14.29 -1.17
N GLY A 63 14.28 13.21 -1.49
CA GLY A 63 14.45 11.92 -0.82
C GLY A 63 15.86 11.36 -1.00
N LEU A 64 16.40 11.40 -2.22
CA LEU A 64 17.78 11.00 -2.52
C LEU A 64 18.79 11.87 -1.75
N PHE A 65 18.58 13.18 -1.71
CA PHE A 65 19.42 14.10 -0.96
C PHE A 65 19.44 13.77 0.53
N VAL A 66 18.27 13.55 1.15
CA VAL A 66 18.17 13.14 2.56
C VAL A 66 18.87 11.80 2.80
N ALA A 67 18.77 10.86 1.86
CA ALA A 67 19.43 9.56 1.96
C ALA A 67 20.96 9.63 1.91
N THR A 68 21.55 10.76 1.43
CA THR A 68 23.02 10.95 1.42
C THR A 68 23.58 11.44 2.76
N ILE A 69 22.72 11.83 3.72
CA ILE A 69 23.15 12.33 5.03
C ILE A 69 23.63 11.15 5.90
N GLY A 70 24.83 11.26 6.43
CA GLY A 70 25.43 10.23 7.28
C GLY A 70 26.88 9.91 6.91
N ILE A 71 27.35 8.75 7.37
CA ILE A 71 28.66 8.22 7.00
C ILE A 71 28.51 7.34 5.76
N ASP A 72 29.32 7.63 4.75
CA ASP A 72 29.40 6.80 3.55
C ASP A 72 29.97 5.41 3.88
N ASN A 73 29.21 4.36 3.62
CA ASN A 73 29.61 2.99 3.92
C ASN A 73 30.82 2.49 3.11
N PHE A 74 31.16 3.13 2.00
CA PHE A 74 32.29 2.73 1.15
C PHE A 74 33.60 3.38 1.56
N HIS A 75 33.56 4.69 1.86
CA HIS A 75 34.76 5.49 2.11
C HIS A 75 34.87 5.95 3.58
N GLY A 76 33.85 5.72 4.40
CA GLY A 76 33.82 6.18 5.79
C GLY A 76 33.75 7.71 5.95
N THR A 77 33.54 8.44 4.88
CA THR A 77 33.47 9.91 4.90
C THR A 77 32.12 10.40 5.40
N GLN A 78 32.16 11.45 6.21
CA GLN A 78 30.95 12.11 6.72
C GLN A 78 30.35 13.00 5.64
N ARG A 79 29.05 12.81 5.35
CA ARG A 79 28.31 13.62 4.39
C ARG A 79 27.20 14.37 5.12
N LEU A 80 27.22 15.69 5.02
CA LEU A 80 26.18 16.60 5.55
C LEU A 80 25.80 16.35 7.03
N THR A 81 26.76 15.89 7.83
CA THR A 81 26.54 15.64 9.26
C THR A 81 26.72 16.89 10.13
N PHE A 82 27.32 17.95 9.58
CA PHE A 82 27.60 19.23 10.25
C PHE A 82 28.29 19.06 11.63
N GLY A 83 29.03 17.95 11.82
CA GLY A 83 29.68 17.63 13.08
C GLY A 83 28.76 17.09 14.18
N HIS A 84 27.48 16.87 13.90
CA HIS A 84 26.53 16.33 14.87
C HIS A 84 26.57 14.79 14.86
N TYR A 85 26.92 14.20 16.00
CA TYR A 85 26.99 12.76 16.19
C TYR A 85 25.68 12.02 15.81
N ASN A 86 24.53 12.62 16.13
CA ASN A 86 23.23 12.03 15.84
C ASN A 86 22.94 11.87 14.33
N LEU A 87 23.67 12.59 13.46
CA LEU A 87 23.53 12.50 12.01
C LEU A 87 24.49 11.50 11.37
N TYR A 88 25.41 10.87 12.15
CA TYR A 88 26.37 9.92 11.61
C TYR A 88 25.72 8.66 11.04
N SER A 89 24.64 8.21 11.64
CA SER A 89 23.84 7.07 11.15
C SER A 89 22.81 7.46 10.09
N GLY A 90 22.77 8.73 9.68
CA GLY A 90 21.72 9.26 8.83
C GLY A 90 20.37 9.38 9.55
N PHE A 91 19.30 9.57 8.80
CA PHE A 91 17.94 9.55 9.35
C PHE A 91 17.41 8.13 9.45
N SER A 92 16.88 7.76 10.61
CA SER A 92 16.14 6.51 10.76
C SER A 92 14.90 6.53 9.87
N VAL A 93 14.73 5.50 9.05
CA VAL A 93 13.67 5.44 8.03
C VAL A 93 12.28 5.48 8.68
N LEU A 94 12.07 4.76 9.79
CA LEU A 94 10.77 4.70 10.46
C LEU A 94 10.28 6.05 10.98
N PRO A 95 11.03 6.83 11.80
CA PRO A 95 10.60 8.17 12.22
C PRO A 95 10.42 9.13 11.04
N LEU A 96 11.26 9.03 10.00
CA LEU A 96 11.14 9.87 8.81
C LEU A 96 9.81 9.61 8.08
N LEU A 97 9.45 8.35 7.87
CA LEU A 97 8.19 7.98 7.22
C LEU A 97 6.98 8.35 8.08
N MET A 98 7.04 8.13 9.39
CA MET A 98 5.97 8.56 10.29
C MET A 98 5.77 10.08 10.24
N GLY A 99 6.85 10.86 10.25
CA GLY A 99 6.78 12.32 10.13
C GLY A 99 6.20 12.75 8.77
N LEU A 100 6.67 12.17 7.67
CA LEU A 100 6.20 12.55 6.34
C LEU A 100 4.74 12.16 6.09
N PHE A 101 4.30 10.98 6.51
CA PHE A 101 2.95 10.51 6.21
C PHE A 101 1.93 10.89 7.29
N ALA A 102 2.19 10.57 8.55
CA ALA A 102 1.22 10.85 9.61
C ALA A 102 1.08 12.34 9.87
N PHE A 103 2.20 13.06 9.98
CA PHE A 103 2.16 14.49 10.27
C PHE A 103 1.62 15.30 9.08
N SER A 104 1.96 14.94 7.84
CA SER A 104 1.41 15.62 6.67
C SER A 104 -0.10 15.42 6.54
N GLU A 105 -0.63 14.24 6.86
CA GLU A 105 -2.07 13.98 6.84
C GLU A 105 -2.81 14.81 7.90
N ILE A 106 -2.24 14.93 9.10
CA ILE A 106 -2.81 15.76 10.17
C ILE A 106 -2.84 17.23 9.73
N LEU A 107 -1.72 17.76 9.20
CA LEU A 107 -1.66 19.13 8.71
C LEU A 107 -2.65 19.39 7.58
N TYR A 108 -2.75 18.46 6.64
CA TYR A 108 -3.68 18.56 5.51
C TYR A 108 -5.13 18.65 5.99
N ARG A 109 -5.52 17.83 6.95
CA ARG A 109 -6.86 17.86 7.54
C ARG A 109 -7.13 19.15 8.32
N LEU A 110 -6.14 19.67 9.04
CA LEU A 110 -6.26 20.95 9.76
C LEU A 110 -6.45 22.14 8.80
N ILE A 111 -5.77 22.12 7.64
CA ILE A 111 -5.86 23.19 6.64
C ILE A 111 -7.19 23.16 5.89
N LEU A 112 -7.70 21.98 5.54
CA LEU A 112 -8.93 21.86 4.75
C LEU A 112 -10.22 22.14 5.53
N GLY A 113 -10.18 22.11 6.87
CA GLY A 113 -11.36 22.30 7.70
C GLY A 113 -12.42 21.21 7.56
N GLU A 114 -13.45 21.29 8.39
CA GLU A 114 -14.45 20.21 8.56
C GLU A 114 -15.49 20.06 7.42
N ASP A 115 -15.54 20.97 6.46
CA ASP A 115 -16.67 21.03 5.52
C ASP A 115 -16.72 19.91 4.48
N SER A 116 -15.61 19.22 4.24
CA SER A 116 -15.55 18.14 3.25
C SER A 116 -16.18 16.82 3.73
N ALA A 117 -16.31 16.62 5.04
CA ALA A 117 -16.85 15.39 5.60
C ALA A 117 -18.39 15.35 5.65
N LYS A 118 -19.05 16.51 5.71
CA LYS A 118 -20.51 16.59 5.86
C LYS A 118 -21.32 16.19 4.63
N LYS A 119 -20.72 16.16 3.45
CA LYS A 119 -21.43 15.91 2.20
C LYS A 119 -21.64 14.43 1.84
N ILE A 120 -20.97 13.52 2.54
CA ILE A 120 -20.93 12.07 2.19
C ILE A 120 -22.00 11.26 2.94
N LEU A 121 -22.60 11.79 4.01
CA LEU A 121 -23.41 11.00 4.95
C LEU A 121 -24.93 11.21 4.86
N SER A 122 -25.47 11.61 3.71
CA SER A 122 -26.91 11.85 3.59
C SER A 122 -27.77 10.59 3.35
N HIS A 123 -27.18 9.41 3.30
CA HIS A 123 -27.94 8.15 3.19
C HIS A 123 -27.72 7.34 4.46
N ALA A 124 -28.82 7.21 5.22
CA ALA A 124 -28.89 6.23 6.31
C ALA A 124 -28.49 4.85 5.75
N PRO A 125 -27.68 4.06 6.47
CA PRO A 125 -27.36 2.72 6.05
C PRO A 125 -28.66 1.91 6.04
N GLY A 126 -29.31 1.87 4.91
CA GLY A 126 -30.38 0.91 4.65
C GLY A 126 -29.76 -0.46 4.79
N GLY A 127 -30.27 -1.26 5.72
CA GLY A 127 -29.75 -2.58 6.05
C GLY A 127 -29.95 -3.61 4.94
N GLU A 128 -29.69 -3.28 3.71
CA GLU A 128 -29.76 -4.20 2.58
C GLU A 128 -28.59 -5.17 2.67
N ARG A 129 -28.94 -6.41 2.95
CA ARG A 129 -27.96 -7.52 2.90
C ARG A 129 -27.71 -7.87 1.44
N LEU A 130 -26.43 -7.95 1.05
CA LEU A 130 -26.02 -8.46 -0.25
C LEU A 130 -26.65 -9.85 -0.48
N ARG A 131 -27.47 -9.99 -1.51
CA ARG A 131 -28.09 -11.27 -1.87
C ARG A 131 -27.04 -12.17 -2.51
N PHE A 132 -27.14 -13.48 -2.27
CA PHE A 132 -26.19 -14.44 -2.82
C PHE A 132 -26.09 -14.37 -4.35
N LYS A 133 -27.20 -14.11 -5.05
CA LYS A 133 -27.21 -13.91 -6.50
C LYS A 133 -26.40 -12.69 -6.94
N GLU A 134 -26.50 -11.60 -6.20
CA GLU A 134 -25.73 -10.36 -6.47
C GLU A 134 -24.24 -10.59 -6.23
N PHE A 135 -23.89 -11.34 -5.17
CA PHE A 135 -22.52 -11.73 -4.90
C PHE A 135 -21.90 -12.54 -6.05
N ILE A 136 -22.61 -13.57 -6.55
CA ILE A 136 -22.13 -14.36 -7.69
C ILE A 136 -21.95 -13.49 -8.93
N LEU A 137 -22.82 -12.51 -9.16
CA LEU A 137 -22.76 -11.61 -10.30
C LEU A 137 -21.50 -10.74 -10.29
N ILE A 138 -21.09 -10.26 -9.11
CA ILE A 138 -19.90 -9.40 -8.97
C ILE A 138 -18.60 -10.17 -8.76
N LEU A 139 -18.66 -11.49 -8.49
CA LEU A 139 -17.48 -12.31 -8.22
C LEU A 139 -16.42 -12.28 -9.34
N PRO A 140 -16.77 -12.34 -10.64
CA PRO A 140 -15.79 -12.21 -11.72
C PRO A 140 -15.08 -10.85 -11.72
N THR A 141 -15.80 -9.78 -11.34
CA THR A 141 -15.22 -8.45 -11.19
C THR A 141 -14.26 -8.42 -10.01
N ILE A 142 -14.63 -9.00 -8.86
CA ILE A 142 -13.75 -9.12 -7.68
C ILE A 142 -12.45 -9.83 -8.06
N LEU A 143 -12.52 -11.03 -8.68
CA LEU A 143 -11.33 -11.80 -9.02
C LEU A 143 -10.42 -11.07 -10.01
N ARG A 144 -10.99 -10.48 -11.05
CA ARG A 144 -10.22 -9.68 -12.02
C ARG A 144 -9.56 -8.47 -11.36
N SER A 145 -10.30 -7.76 -10.53
CA SER A 145 -9.80 -6.59 -9.80
C SER A 145 -8.73 -6.97 -8.79
N SER A 146 -8.86 -8.12 -8.15
CA SER A 146 -7.82 -8.67 -7.27
C SER A 146 -6.52 -8.95 -8.03
N LEU A 147 -6.61 -9.52 -9.23
CA LEU A 147 -5.43 -9.73 -10.08
C LEU A 147 -4.80 -8.41 -10.53
N ILE A 148 -5.62 -7.44 -10.94
CA ILE A 148 -5.15 -6.08 -11.30
C ILE A 148 -4.43 -5.46 -10.11
N GLY A 149 -5.05 -5.47 -8.92
CA GLY A 149 -4.46 -4.94 -7.69
C GLY A 149 -3.16 -5.65 -7.31
N SER A 150 -3.12 -6.99 -7.44
CA SER A 150 -1.91 -7.76 -7.16
C SER A 150 -0.75 -7.43 -8.11
N VAL A 151 -1.02 -7.26 -9.40
CA VAL A 151 0.00 -6.87 -10.39
C VAL A 151 0.49 -5.45 -10.11
N LEU A 152 -0.42 -4.50 -9.90
CA LEU A 152 -0.05 -3.11 -9.65
C LEU A 152 0.65 -2.95 -8.29
N GLY A 153 0.27 -3.71 -7.27
CA GLY A 153 0.92 -3.72 -5.96
C GLY A 153 2.35 -4.27 -5.99
N ALA A 154 2.62 -5.22 -6.90
CA ALA A 154 3.97 -5.74 -7.09
C ALA A 154 4.92 -4.76 -7.80
N ILE A 155 4.39 -3.70 -8.40
CA ILE A 155 5.21 -2.65 -9.02
C ILE A 155 5.55 -1.60 -7.96
N PRO A 156 6.86 -1.34 -7.71
CA PRO A 156 7.28 -0.38 -6.70
C PRO A 156 6.66 1.01 -6.90
N GLY A 157 6.11 1.57 -5.83
CA GLY A 157 5.64 2.95 -5.79
C GLY A 157 4.21 3.21 -6.27
N ILE A 158 3.51 2.27 -6.92
CA ILE A 158 2.14 2.50 -7.41
C ILE A 158 1.17 2.70 -6.24
N GLY A 159 1.17 1.77 -5.28
CA GLY A 159 0.28 1.86 -4.13
C GLY A 159 -1.18 1.54 -4.43
N ALA A 160 -2.02 1.63 -3.38
CA ALA A 160 -3.39 1.14 -3.42
C ALA A 160 -4.38 2.07 -4.15
N ALA A 161 -4.21 3.40 -4.03
CA ALA A 161 -5.16 4.33 -4.62
C ALA A 161 -5.17 4.28 -6.16
N PRO A 162 -4.04 4.34 -6.87
CA PRO A 162 -4.02 4.18 -8.33
C PRO A 162 -4.58 2.83 -8.78
N ALA A 163 -4.29 1.74 -8.04
CA ALA A 163 -4.83 0.42 -8.34
C ALA A 163 -6.36 0.37 -8.25
N ALA A 164 -6.93 0.99 -7.20
CA ALA A 164 -8.39 1.08 -7.03
C ALA A 164 -9.04 1.88 -8.16
N PHE A 165 -8.48 3.03 -8.54
CA PHE A 165 -9.01 3.85 -9.65
C PHE A 165 -8.91 3.12 -10.99
N PHE A 166 -7.77 2.48 -11.27
CA PHE A 166 -7.58 1.72 -12.50
C PHE A 166 -8.60 0.58 -12.61
N SER A 167 -8.78 -0.17 -11.53
CA SER A 167 -9.72 -1.28 -11.47
C SER A 167 -11.18 -0.82 -11.59
N TYR A 168 -11.55 0.30 -10.96
CA TYR A 168 -12.86 0.92 -11.12
C TYR A 168 -13.12 1.30 -12.57
N GLY A 169 -12.16 1.95 -13.25
CA GLY A 169 -12.26 2.33 -14.66
C GLY A 169 -12.41 1.11 -15.58
N GLU A 170 -11.66 0.03 -15.32
CA GLU A 170 -11.73 -1.22 -16.05
C GLU A 170 -13.10 -1.91 -15.86
N ALA A 171 -13.60 -1.96 -14.63
CA ALA A 171 -14.90 -2.51 -14.32
C ALA A 171 -16.01 -1.72 -15.04
N ARG A 172 -15.97 -0.37 -14.98
CA ARG A 172 -16.91 0.49 -15.70
C ARG A 172 -16.90 0.26 -17.22
N ARG A 173 -15.71 0.10 -17.80
CA ARG A 173 -15.55 -0.14 -19.24
C ARG A 173 -16.24 -1.44 -19.67
N ARG A 174 -16.17 -2.49 -18.87
CA ARG A 174 -16.73 -3.81 -19.16
C ARG A 174 -18.16 -4.00 -18.70
N SER A 175 -18.64 -3.17 -17.77
CA SER A 175 -19.98 -3.29 -17.23
C SER A 175 -21.06 -3.09 -18.31
N LYS A 176 -22.12 -3.86 -18.17
CA LYS A 176 -23.36 -3.67 -18.95
C LYS A 176 -24.16 -2.45 -18.51
N ASN A 177 -23.99 -2.03 -17.23
CA ASN A 177 -24.68 -0.88 -16.65
C ASN A 177 -23.66 0.20 -16.24
N LYS A 178 -23.14 0.91 -17.24
CA LYS A 178 -22.10 1.93 -17.04
C LYS A 178 -22.62 3.17 -16.30
N GLU A 179 -23.91 3.45 -16.38
CA GLU A 179 -24.54 4.63 -15.77
C GLU A 179 -24.71 4.48 -14.25
N ALA A 180 -24.72 3.25 -13.74
CA ALA A 180 -24.74 2.99 -12.32
C ALA A 180 -23.42 3.39 -11.61
N PHE A 181 -22.32 3.49 -12.35
CA PHE A 181 -21.03 3.90 -11.80
C PHE A 181 -21.05 5.37 -11.42
N GLY A 182 -20.70 5.66 -10.15
CA GLY A 182 -20.88 6.96 -9.52
C GLY A 182 -22.20 7.12 -8.77
N ASN A 183 -23.19 6.22 -9.01
CA ASN A 183 -24.53 6.25 -8.41
C ASN A 183 -24.83 4.98 -7.58
N GLY A 184 -23.81 4.40 -6.90
CA GLY A 184 -24.00 3.25 -6.01
C GLY A 184 -23.85 1.88 -6.68
N SER A 185 -23.07 1.77 -7.76
CA SER A 185 -22.78 0.50 -8.43
C SER A 185 -22.07 -0.49 -7.50
N LEU A 186 -22.69 -1.64 -7.22
CA LEU A 186 -22.07 -2.75 -6.47
C LEU A 186 -20.80 -3.25 -7.17
N GLU A 187 -20.82 -3.31 -8.49
CA GLU A 187 -19.68 -3.73 -9.32
C GLU A 187 -18.52 -2.73 -9.21
N GLY A 188 -18.82 -1.43 -9.19
CA GLY A 188 -17.81 -0.37 -9.03
C GLY A 188 -17.17 -0.40 -7.64
N ILE A 189 -17.99 -0.55 -6.59
CA ILE A 189 -17.50 -0.68 -5.21
C ILE A 189 -16.64 -1.93 -5.07
N ALA A 190 -17.12 -3.07 -5.59
CA ALA A 190 -16.40 -4.33 -5.51
C ALA A 190 -15.05 -4.28 -6.24
N ALA A 191 -14.99 -3.59 -7.39
CA ALA A 191 -13.76 -3.44 -8.16
C ALA A 191 -12.70 -2.61 -7.44
N SER A 192 -13.08 -1.43 -6.93
CA SER A 192 -12.14 -0.56 -6.21
C SER A 192 -11.67 -1.18 -4.91
N GLU A 193 -12.58 -1.77 -4.12
CA GLU A 193 -12.25 -2.43 -2.86
C GLU A 193 -11.34 -3.66 -3.07
N ALA A 194 -11.65 -4.49 -4.09
CA ALA A 194 -10.84 -5.65 -4.38
C ALA A 194 -9.41 -5.25 -4.80
N ALA A 195 -9.26 -4.28 -5.69
CA ALA A 195 -7.94 -3.85 -6.12
C ALA A 195 -7.15 -3.18 -4.99
N ASN A 196 -7.81 -2.35 -4.17
CA ASN A 196 -7.19 -1.70 -3.02
C ASN A 196 -6.61 -2.73 -2.04
N ASN A 197 -7.39 -3.73 -1.66
CA ASN A 197 -6.96 -4.78 -0.72
C ASN A 197 -5.92 -5.72 -1.34
N ALA A 198 -6.02 -6.04 -2.62
CA ALA A 198 -5.03 -6.87 -3.29
C ALA A 198 -3.63 -6.25 -3.33
N VAL A 199 -3.52 -4.92 -3.27
CA VAL A 199 -2.21 -4.24 -3.13
C VAL A 199 -1.56 -4.53 -1.78
N CYS A 200 -2.33 -4.78 -0.73
CA CYS A 200 -1.78 -4.94 0.62
C CYS A 200 -0.68 -6.00 0.68
N ALA A 201 -1.00 -7.25 0.36
CA ALA A 201 0.00 -8.33 0.39
C ALA A 201 0.96 -8.25 -0.80
N SER A 202 0.49 -7.94 -2.00
CA SER A 202 1.35 -7.90 -3.19
C SER A 202 2.43 -6.81 -3.13
N SER A 203 2.21 -5.73 -2.38
CA SER A 203 3.24 -4.71 -2.16
C SER A 203 4.45 -5.20 -1.36
N PHE A 204 4.34 -6.36 -0.69
CA PHE A 204 5.47 -7.04 -0.06
C PHE A 204 6.31 -7.86 -1.04
N ILE A 205 5.82 -8.14 -2.25
CA ILE A 205 6.62 -8.86 -3.27
C ILE A 205 7.94 -8.14 -3.53
N PRO A 206 7.95 -6.85 -3.93
CA PRO A 206 9.21 -6.15 -4.13
C PRO A 206 9.99 -5.90 -2.83
N VAL A 207 9.34 -5.78 -1.67
CA VAL A 207 10.03 -5.68 -0.36
C VAL A 207 10.86 -6.91 -0.10
N LEU A 208 10.24 -8.08 -0.18
CA LEU A 208 10.89 -9.34 0.17
C LEU A 208 11.87 -9.81 -0.91
N ALA A 209 11.52 -9.61 -2.20
CA ALA A 209 12.35 -10.06 -3.30
C ALA A 209 13.51 -9.12 -3.66
N LEU A 210 13.32 -7.81 -3.50
CA LEU A 210 14.24 -6.78 -4.00
C LEU A 210 14.70 -5.79 -2.92
N GLY A 211 14.05 -5.76 -1.75
CA GLY A 211 14.30 -4.76 -0.70
C GLY A 211 13.77 -3.36 -1.06
N ILE A 212 12.79 -3.27 -1.96
CA ILE A 212 12.20 -2.00 -2.43
C ILE A 212 10.69 -2.02 -2.09
N PRO A 213 10.14 -1.00 -1.39
CA PRO A 213 8.74 -1.01 -1.02
C PRO A 213 7.80 -0.79 -2.20
N GLY A 214 6.72 -1.60 -2.28
CA GLY A 214 5.67 -1.46 -3.29
C GLY A 214 4.73 -0.28 -3.07
N GLY A 215 4.70 0.26 -1.85
CA GLY A 215 3.84 1.39 -1.49
C GLY A 215 4.14 1.90 -0.09
N THR A 216 3.41 2.93 0.35
CA THR A 216 3.63 3.62 1.64
C THR A 216 3.56 2.68 2.84
N ALA A 217 2.51 1.85 2.93
CA ALA A 217 2.34 0.91 4.04
C ALA A 217 3.48 -0.13 4.07
N ALA A 218 3.85 -0.66 2.89
CA ALA A 218 4.96 -1.59 2.76
C ALA A 218 6.30 -0.95 3.16
N ALA A 219 6.51 0.34 2.88
CA ALA A 219 7.71 1.08 3.30
C ALA A 219 7.81 1.20 4.83
N ILE A 220 6.70 1.50 5.51
CA ILE A 220 6.66 1.60 6.97
C ILE A 220 6.96 0.24 7.61
N ILE A 221 6.35 -0.83 7.10
CA ILE A 221 6.58 -2.18 7.63
C ILE A 221 7.99 -2.66 7.31
N MET A 222 8.52 -2.35 6.13
CA MET A 222 9.92 -2.62 5.78
C MET A 222 10.87 -1.95 6.78
N ALA A 223 10.63 -0.70 7.15
CA ALA A 223 11.41 -0.01 8.16
C ALA A 223 11.31 -0.69 9.54
N ALA A 224 10.12 -1.19 9.91
CA ALA A 224 9.95 -1.96 11.13
C ALA A 224 10.76 -3.27 11.10
N PHE A 225 10.81 -3.97 9.96
CA PHE A 225 11.68 -5.15 9.81
C PHE A 225 13.15 -4.80 10.07
N MET A 226 13.63 -3.69 9.49
CA MET A 226 15.02 -3.24 9.66
C MET A 226 15.35 -2.91 11.13
N VAL A 227 14.43 -2.30 11.88
CA VAL A 227 14.58 -2.03 13.32
C VAL A 227 14.73 -3.34 14.12
N HIS A 228 14.06 -4.41 13.67
CA HIS A 228 14.18 -5.73 14.29
C HIS A 228 15.36 -6.57 13.75
N GLY A 229 16.28 -5.98 13.00
CA GLY A 229 17.44 -6.67 12.45
C GLY A 229 17.12 -7.59 11.27
N ILE A 230 15.93 -7.45 10.68
CA ILE A 230 15.52 -8.21 9.50
C ILE A 230 15.85 -7.36 8.27
N SER A 231 16.78 -7.83 7.44
CA SER A 231 17.17 -7.13 6.21
C SER A 231 16.27 -7.58 5.04
N PRO A 232 15.37 -6.72 4.55
CA PRO A 232 14.53 -7.05 3.40
C PRO A 232 15.37 -7.26 2.14
N GLY A 233 14.87 -8.09 1.24
CA GLY A 233 15.55 -8.40 -0.02
C GLY A 233 15.82 -9.89 -0.20
N PRO A 234 16.48 -10.29 -1.31
CA PRO A 234 16.57 -11.69 -1.71
C PRO A 234 17.38 -12.56 -0.73
N ILE A 235 18.30 -11.98 0.02
CA ILE A 235 19.10 -12.69 1.03
C ILE A 235 18.22 -13.21 2.17
N LEU A 236 17.10 -12.56 2.47
CA LEU A 236 16.14 -12.97 3.49
C LEU A 236 15.68 -14.44 3.31
N PHE A 237 15.51 -14.86 2.06
CA PHE A 237 15.11 -16.23 1.73
C PHE A 237 16.18 -17.29 2.02
N LYS A 238 17.44 -16.88 2.21
CA LYS A 238 18.55 -17.78 2.59
C LYS A 238 18.84 -17.75 4.07
N THR A 239 18.66 -16.61 4.72
CA THR A 239 19.11 -16.40 6.10
C THR A 239 18.01 -16.48 7.14
N GLN A 240 16.77 -16.13 6.77
CA GLN A 240 15.64 -16.02 7.70
C GLN A 240 14.34 -16.55 7.08
N LEU A 241 14.39 -17.76 6.51
CA LEU A 241 13.25 -18.37 5.82
C LEU A 241 12.05 -18.57 6.76
N ASP A 242 12.31 -18.87 8.04
CA ASP A 242 11.26 -19.02 9.06
C ASP A 242 10.43 -17.73 9.24
N PHE A 243 11.09 -16.57 9.17
CA PHE A 243 10.39 -15.29 9.20
C PHE A 243 9.50 -15.10 7.97
N VAL A 244 9.97 -15.49 6.79
CA VAL A 244 9.19 -15.39 5.55
C VAL A 244 7.91 -16.23 5.65
N TYR A 245 8.04 -17.48 6.12
CA TYR A 245 6.87 -18.35 6.32
C TYR A 245 5.93 -17.82 7.42
N ALA A 246 6.49 -17.32 8.52
CA ALA A 246 5.68 -16.70 9.57
C ALA A 246 4.90 -15.48 9.05
N LEU A 247 5.52 -14.65 8.20
CA LEU A 247 4.85 -13.53 7.55
C LEU A 247 3.71 -14.00 6.62
N TYR A 248 3.95 -15.02 5.79
CA TYR A 248 2.92 -15.57 4.90
C TYR A 248 1.72 -16.12 5.69
N LEU A 249 1.99 -16.90 6.72
CA LEU A 249 0.94 -17.42 7.60
C LEU A 249 0.21 -16.31 8.35
N GLY A 250 0.95 -15.31 8.83
CA GLY A 250 0.39 -14.14 9.51
C GLY A 250 -0.57 -13.35 8.60
N LEU A 251 -0.20 -13.12 7.34
CA LEU A 251 -1.05 -12.44 6.36
C LEU A 251 -2.30 -13.28 6.02
N MET A 252 -2.15 -14.58 5.81
CA MET A 252 -3.29 -15.48 5.57
C MET A 252 -4.25 -15.52 6.78
N PHE A 253 -3.70 -15.62 7.99
CA PHE A 253 -4.48 -15.54 9.22
C PHE A 253 -5.15 -14.17 9.38
N GLY A 254 -4.44 -13.09 9.04
CA GLY A 254 -4.95 -11.72 9.02
C GLY A 254 -6.19 -11.58 8.13
N SER A 255 -6.23 -12.22 6.97
CA SER A 255 -7.41 -12.21 6.09
C SER A 255 -8.62 -12.87 6.75
N ALA A 256 -8.42 -13.97 7.48
CA ALA A 256 -9.50 -14.63 8.23
C ALA A 256 -10.00 -13.75 9.40
N VAL A 257 -9.08 -13.12 10.12
CA VAL A 257 -9.39 -12.18 11.21
C VAL A 257 -10.13 -10.96 10.66
N LEU A 258 -9.71 -10.42 9.51
CA LEU A 258 -10.40 -9.32 8.83
C LEU A 258 -11.85 -9.65 8.53
N LEU A 259 -12.14 -10.87 8.05
CA LEU A 259 -13.51 -11.31 7.82
C LEU A 259 -14.31 -11.33 9.11
N ILE A 260 -13.79 -11.94 10.17
CA ILE A 260 -14.48 -12.09 11.45
C ILE A 260 -14.74 -10.73 12.08
N ILE A 261 -13.69 -9.92 12.25
CA ILE A 261 -13.80 -8.59 12.86
C ILE A 261 -14.69 -7.67 11.99
N GLY A 262 -14.55 -7.75 10.65
CA GLY A 262 -15.38 -6.97 9.74
C GLY A 262 -16.85 -7.30 9.85
N LEU A 263 -17.23 -8.58 9.93
CA LEU A 263 -18.63 -9.00 10.10
C LEU A 263 -19.21 -8.60 11.46
N MET A 264 -18.41 -8.71 12.51
CA MET A 264 -18.81 -8.31 13.87
C MET A 264 -18.84 -6.78 14.02
N GLY A 265 -17.83 -6.12 13.51
CA GLY A 265 -17.58 -4.68 13.66
C GLY A 265 -18.46 -3.79 12.81
N ILE A 266 -18.99 -4.28 11.68
CA ILE A 266 -19.70 -3.43 10.70
C ILE A 266 -20.89 -2.68 11.35
N ARG A 267 -21.60 -3.30 12.29
CA ARG A 267 -22.72 -2.68 13.00
C ARG A 267 -22.28 -1.62 14.01
N VAL A 268 -21.13 -1.81 14.64
CA VAL A 268 -20.58 -0.90 15.64
C VAL A 268 -19.92 0.27 14.94
N LEU A 269 -19.08 -0.01 13.93
CA LEU A 269 -18.34 0.98 13.18
C LEU A 269 -19.26 1.90 12.35
N SER A 270 -20.36 1.37 11.82
CA SER A 270 -21.34 2.21 11.12
C SER A 270 -22.02 3.24 12.02
N ARG A 271 -22.08 3.01 13.34
CA ARG A 271 -22.56 4.01 14.30
C ARG A 271 -21.53 5.09 14.60
N LEU A 272 -20.25 4.76 14.56
CA LEU A 272 -19.15 5.71 14.77
C LEU A 272 -19.07 6.76 13.65
N VAL A 273 -19.47 6.40 12.43
CA VAL A 273 -19.52 7.33 11.30
C VAL A 273 -20.52 8.49 11.55
N ASN A 274 -21.51 8.29 12.41
CA ASN A 274 -22.48 9.32 12.78
C ASN A 274 -22.01 10.23 13.93
N VAL A 275 -20.81 10.00 14.49
CA VAL A 275 -20.24 10.85 15.54
C VAL A 275 -19.73 12.14 14.88
N PRO A 276 -20.13 13.32 15.39
CA PRO A 276 -19.63 14.61 14.87
C PRO A 276 -18.11 14.67 14.90
N SER A 277 -17.50 15.17 13.81
CA SER A 277 -16.04 15.32 13.68
C SER A 277 -15.41 16.14 14.83
N ALA A 278 -16.14 17.08 15.38
CA ALA A 278 -15.72 17.86 16.56
C ALA A 278 -15.41 17.00 17.81
N LEU A 279 -15.95 15.77 17.90
CA LEU A 279 -15.63 14.85 18.99
C LEU A 279 -14.50 13.89 18.66
N LEU A 280 -14.16 13.74 17.36
CA LEU A 280 -13.12 12.83 16.88
C LEU A 280 -11.75 13.51 16.76
N ILE A 281 -11.73 14.82 16.59
CA ILE A 281 -10.51 15.61 16.49
C ILE A 281 -10.46 16.49 17.76
N PRO A 282 -9.63 16.13 18.75
CA PRO A 282 -9.44 17.01 19.91
C PRO A 282 -8.82 18.33 19.44
N SER A 283 -9.49 19.43 19.77
CA SER A 283 -9.06 20.81 19.54
C SER A 283 -7.80 21.17 20.30
#